data_cccfa34ccbb940451f91e62e02e47e91
#
_entry.id   cccfa34ccbb940451f91e62e02e47e91
#
_cell.length_a   1.000
_cell.length_b   1.000
_cell.length_c   1.000
_cell.angle_alpha   90.00
_cell.angle_beta   90.00
_cell.angle_gamma   90.00
#
_symmetry.space_group_name_H-M   'P 1'
#
loop_
_entity.id
_entity.type
_entity.pdbx_description
1 polymer ?
#
loop_
_entity_poly.entity_id
_entity_poly.type
_entity_poly.pdbx_seq_one_letter_code
_entity_poly.pdbx_strand_id
1 'polypeptide(L)'
;MKKSYRNSVILTLALTFSAFNFTVERADAQAGSVSVKSKTKAQSTPRKTADAKNKPTPKPADVPKSAVKTGEQIIVTGTNVIVWKEASTKSTRLTAVKLGRILPVVKRGSSFYQVEYENGKDGWISTTFTRDYDADKRDSLYREIGDKQLKTQKINFTMASETTEFLRTAAALVRTDEARADLSFKRLRYIAAALKAIPSGKGEKPLYKNFIRANEKDIVYSEPSAEWYVRAESLWDLREKFAALPIAEEIARTAADTPIPGECEGYINCYLYNIRAADGEYLSLYPNGKYAQKSLANIGSYLEPLVADIKEKTVYTPPTDISDRAEFNRFLTELRSIISKVPNIEKNKILKQINQLGEGYK
;
A
#
# COMPACT_ATOMS: atom_id res chain seq x y z
N MET A 1 -10.65 61.69 12.33
CA MET A 1 -9.43 61.39 13.15
C MET A 1 -9.66 60.14 13.94
N LYS A 2 -8.99 59.05 13.55
CA LYS A 2 -8.55 57.90 14.39
C LYS A 2 -7.89 56.91 13.45
N LYS A 3 -6.54 56.87 13.46
CA LYS A 3 -5.69 55.91 12.74
C LYS A 3 -5.72 54.62 13.55
N SER A 4 -6.01 53.48 12.91
CA SER A 4 -5.85 52.16 13.45
C SER A 4 -4.61 51.54 12.83
N TYR A 5 -3.60 51.30 13.63
CA TYR A 5 -2.39 50.54 13.31
C TYR A 5 -2.72 49.03 13.32
N ARG A 6 -2.50 48.35 12.20
CA ARG A 6 -2.47 46.90 12.15
C ARG A 6 -1.02 46.42 12.21
N ASN A 7 -0.67 45.74 13.29
CA ASN A 7 0.60 45.08 13.50
C ASN A 7 0.71 43.85 12.57
N SER A 8 1.69 43.87 11.69
CA SER A 8 2.15 42.68 10.93
C SER A 8 3.14 41.93 11.82
N VAL A 9 2.80 40.70 12.20
CA VAL A 9 3.72 39.75 12.82
C VAL A 9 4.44 39.02 11.68
N ILE A 10 5.72 39.34 11.50
CA ILE A 10 6.62 38.60 10.62
C ILE A 10 7.14 37.40 11.44
N LEU A 11 6.73 36.20 11.03
CA LEU A 11 7.25 34.95 11.61
C LEU A 11 8.48 34.54 10.79
N THR A 12 9.67 34.82 11.32
CA THR A 12 10.95 34.40 10.74
C THR A 12 11.22 32.94 11.12
N LEU A 13 11.11 32.02 10.17
CA LEU A 13 11.50 30.62 10.34
C LEU A 13 12.99 30.50 10.08
N ALA A 14 13.79 30.35 11.13
CA ALA A 14 15.23 30.07 11.02
C ALA A 14 15.43 28.56 10.77
N LEU A 15 15.86 28.21 9.57
CA LEU A 15 16.35 26.88 9.22
C LEU A 15 17.83 26.77 9.63
N THR A 16 18.11 26.01 10.70
CA THR A 16 19.47 25.64 11.09
C THR A 16 19.90 24.41 10.26
N PHE A 17 20.79 24.63 9.30
CA PHE A 17 21.54 23.56 8.63
C PHE A 17 22.64 23.06 9.57
N SER A 18 22.52 21.83 10.07
CA SER A 18 23.62 21.11 10.70
C SER A 18 24.41 20.37 9.62
N ALA A 19 25.60 20.87 9.31
CA ALA A 19 26.55 20.17 8.47
C ALA A 19 27.13 18.98 9.24
N PHE A 20 26.82 17.76 8.83
CA PHE A 20 27.49 16.54 9.27
C PHE A 20 28.62 16.22 8.29
N ASN A 21 29.88 16.41 8.77
CA ASN A 21 31.07 15.91 8.08
C ASN A 21 31.16 14.40 8.30
N PHE A 22 31.05 13.62 7.24
CA PHE A 22 31.39 12.20 7.22
C PHE A 22 32.81 12.03 6.75
N THR A 23 33.70 11.65 7.64
CA THR A 23 35.02 11.09 7.32
C THR A 23 34.84 9.62 6.95
N VAL A 24 35.20 9.28 5.72
CA VAL A 24 35.22 7.90 5.22
C VAL A 24 36.56 7.27 5.64
N GLU A 25 36.50 6.36 6.63
CA GLU A 25 37.60 5.42 6.89
C GLU A 25 37.48 4.21 5.95
N ARG A 26 38.48 4.00 5.11
CA ARG A 26 38.65 2.79 4.30
C ARG A 26 39.21 1.70 5.20
N ALA A 27 38.48 0.63 5.40
CA ALA A 27 38.96 -0.61 5.97
C ALA A 27 39.28 -1.60 4.84
N ASP A 28 40.55 -1.95 4.72
CA ASP A 28 41.07 -2.98 3.82
C ASP A 28 40.60 -4.36 4.32
N ALA A 29 39.89 -5.11 3.47
CA ALA A 29 39.44 -6.47 3.74
C ALA A 29 40.49 -7.45 3.16
N GLN A 30 41.26 -8.10 4.03
CA GLN A 30 42.09 -9.24 3.70
C GLN A 30 41.20 -10.50 3.54
N ALA A 31 41.38 -11.18 2.42
CA ALA A 31 40.76 -12.46 2.12
C ALA A 31 41.46 -13.58 2.93
N GLY A 32 40.71 -14.21 3.83
CA GLY A 32 41.10 -15.44 4.54
C GLY A 32 40.30 -16.63 4.05
N SER A 33 40.89 -17.50 3.27
CA SER A 33 40.34 -18.79 2.86
C SER A 33 40.40 -19.81 4.02
N VAL A 34 39.24 -20.33 4.45
CA VAL A 34 39.17 -21.45 5.39
C VAL A 34 38.61 -22.68 4.70
N SER A 35 39.47 -23.65 4.50
CA SER A 35 39.16 -25.00 4.03
C SER A 35 38.59 -25.84 5.17
N VAL A 36 37.39 -26.35 5.04
CA VAL A 36 36.80 -27.31 5.99
C VAL A 36 36.84 -28.73 5.40
N LYS A 37 37.70 -29.56 6.02
CA LYS A 37 37.78 -31.00 5.75
C LYS A 37 36.63 -31.75 6.45
N SER A 38 35.82 -32.45 5.67
CA SER A 38 34.85 -33.42 6.14
C SER A 38 35.56 -34.68 6.67
N LYS A 39 35.20 -35.13 7.85
CA LYS A 39 35.50 -36.48 8.36
C LYS A 39 34.20 -37.21 8.69
N THR A 40 33.88 -38.16 7.81
CA THR A 40 32.86 -39.20 8.03
C THR A 40 33.46 -40.27 8.95
N LYS A 41 32.75 -40.63 10.01
CA LYS A 41 33.01 -41.85 10.77
C LYS A 41 31.69 -42.56 11.01
N ALA A 42 31.52 -43.65 10.32
CA ALA A 42 30.48 -44.65 10.57
C ALA A 42 30.87 -45.50 11.78
N GLN A 43 29.94 -45.74 12.67
CA GLN A 43 30.07 -46.74 13.73
C GLN A 43 28.77 -47.52 13.86
N SER A 44 28.85 -48.77 13.44
CA SER A 44 27.84 -49.82 13.59
C SER A 44 27.92 -50.43 14.97
N THR A 45 26.83 -50.64 15.65
CA THR A 45 26.74 -51.55 16.83
C THR A 45 25.43 -52.38 16.77
N PRO A 46 25.45 -53.61 17.28
CA PRO A 46 24.53 -54.65 16.83
C PRO A 46 23.23 -54.72 17.64
N ARG A 47 22.22 -55.19 16.93
CA ARG A 47 20.84 -55.44 17.34
C ARG A 47 20.77 -56.62 18.29
N LYS A 48 20.30 -56.40 19.54
CA LYS A 48 19.83 -57.48 20.45
C LYS A 48 18.34 -57.67 20.29
N THR A 49 17.95 -58.86 19.88
CA THR A 49 16.56 -59.35 19.91
C THR A 49 16.19 -59.64 21.37
N ALA A 50 15.03 -59.09 21.78
CA ALA A 50 14.40 -59.48 23.06
C ALA A 50 12.92 -59.77 22.82
N ASP A 51 12.47 -60.84 23.43
CA ASP A 51 11.21 -61.54 23.27
C ASP A 51 9.93 -60.74 23.38
N ALA A 52 8.98 -61.04 22.49
CA ALA A 52 7.61 -60.59 22.53
C ALA A 52 6.83 -61.30 23.66
N LYS A 53 6.46 -60.56 24.73
CA LYS A 53 5.40 -60.96 25.65
C LYS A 53 4.10 -60.26 25.25
N ASN A 54 3.09 -61.08 24.97
CA ASN A 54 1.71 -60.76 24.73
C ASN A 54 1.18 -59.68 25.73
N LYS A 55 0.83 -58.50 25.23
CA LYS A 55 0.07 -57.50 25.96
C LYS A 55 -1.34 -57.45 25.35
N PRO A 56 -2.42 -57.48 26.16
CA PRO A 56 -3.78 -57.48 25.60
C PRO A 56 -4.05 -56.19 24.79
N THR A 57 -4.64 -56.39 23.63
CA THR A 57 -5.10 -55.32 22.71
C THR A 57 -6.05 -54.38 23.44
N PRO A 58 -5.79 -53.04 23.49
CA PRO A 58 -6.76 -52.12 24.05
C PRO A 58 -8.00 -52.11 23.14
N LYS A 59 -9.19 -52.27 23.75
CA LYS A 59 -10.47 -52.07 23.14
C LYS A 59 -10.49 -50.71 22.38
N PRO A 60 -11.00 -50.62 21.15
CA PRO A 60 -11.07 -49.33 20.44
C PRO A 60 -11.85 -48.34 21.32
N ALA A 61 -11.21 -47.26 21.71
CA ALA A 61 -11.89 -46.15 22.33
C ALA A 61 -12.92 -45.61 21.33
N ASP A 62 -14.14 -45.47 21.78
CA ASP A 62 -15.20 -44.82 21.02
C ASP A 62 -14.69 -43.44 20.48
N VAL A 63 -14.42 -43.40 19.18
CA VAL A 63 -14.14 -42.16 18.49
C VAL A 63 -15.42 -41.33 18.61
N PRO A 64 -15.40 -40.13 19.23
CA PRO A 64 -16.59 -39.31 19.32
C PRO A 64 -17.11 -39.07 17.89
N LYS A 65 -18.36 -39.41 17.61
CA LYS A 65 -19.02 -39.15 16.34
C LYS A 65 -18.81 -37.69 16.02
N SER A 66 -18.10 -37.40 14.92
CA SER A 66 -17.91 -36.09 14.38
C SER A 66 -19.24 -35.36 14.39
N ALA A 67 -19.30 -34.19 15.02
CA ALA A 67 -20.53 -33.38 15.07
C ALA A 67 -21.01 -33.15 13.63
N VAL A 68 -22.32 -33.35 13.40
CA VAL A 68 -22.92 -33.18 12.08
C VAL A 68 -22.69 -31.75 11.63
N LYS A 69 -21.97 -31.58 10.53
CA LYS A 69 -21.73 -30.28 9.92
C LYS A 69 -23.08 -29.70 9.50
N THR A 70 -23.39 -28.47 9.90
CA THR A 70 -24.66 -27.79 9.57
C THR A 70 -24.78 -27.44 8.09
N GLY A 71 -23.71 -27.58 7.30
CA GLY A 71 -23.64 -27.04 5.94
C GLY A 71 -23.40 -25.53 5.87
N GLU A 72 -23.53 -24.86 7.01
CA GLU A 72 -23.34 -23.43 7.13
C GLU A 72 -21.85 -23.05 7.16
N GLN A 73 -21.54 -21.91 6.64
CA GLN A 73 -20.17 -21.35 6.63
C GLN A 73 -20.16 -19.94 7.18
N ILE A 74 -19.06 -19.59 7.80
CA ILE A 74 -18.75 -18.20 8.19
C ILE A 74 -17.46 -17.75 7.53
N ILE A 75 -17.33 -16.44 7.38
CA ILE A 75 -16.07 -15.80 6.98
C ILE A 75 -15.48 -15.00 8.14
N VAL A 76 -14.18 -15.09 8.30
CA VAL A 76 -13.42 -14.33 9.29
C VAL A 76 -13.24 -12.88 8.82
N THR A 77 -13.66 -11.92 9.64
CA THR A 77 -13.66 -10.48 9.33
C THR A 77 -12.65 -9.66 10.14
N GLY A 78 -11.84 -10.32 10.97
CA GLY A 78 -10.72 -9.71 11.71
C GLY A 78 -9.39 -10.28 11.25
N THR A 79 -8.30 -9.56 11.55
CA THR A 79 -6.93 -10.01 11.29
C THR A 79 -6.41 -10.86 12.43
N ASN A 80 -5.70 -11.95 12.13
CA ASN A 80 -5.06 -12.83 13.12
C ASN A 80 -6.01 -13.28 14.25
N VAL A 81 -7.22 -13.74 13.88
CA VAL A 81 -8.28 -14.10 14.84
C VAL A 81 -7.98 -15.44 15.50
N ILE A 82 -8.04 -15.47 16.84
CA ILE A 82 -7.68 -16.66 17.62
C ILE A 82 -8.82 -17.66 17.62
N VAL A 83 -8.48 -18.94 17.40
CA VAL A 83 -9.35 -20.09 17.63
C VAL A 83 -9.00 -20.68 18.99
N TRP A 84 -9.99 -20.87 19.84
CA TRP A 84 -9.87 -21.30 21.22
C TRP A 84 -10.33 -22.76 21.40
N LYS A 85 -9.81 -23.45 22.40
CA LYS A 85 -10.22 -24.81 22.75
C LYS A 85 -11.68 -24.86 23.24
N GLU A 86 -12.14 -23.82 23.94
CA GLU A 86 -13.48 -23.68 24.50
C GLU A 86 -14.09 -22.33 24.13
N ALA A 87 -15.39 -22.15 24.34
CA ALA A 87 -16.12 -20.91 24.05
C ALA A 87 -15.77 -19.75 25.00
N SER A 88 -14.48 -19.44 25.14
CA SER A 88 -13.96 -18.43 26.07
C SER A 88 -12.61 -17.90 25.63
N THR A 89 -12.42 -16.58 25.75
CA THR A 89 -11.09 -15.93 25.51
C THR A 89 -10.06 -16.25 26.61
N LYS A 90 -10.47 -16.89 27.70
CA LYS A 90 -9.59 -17.36 28.78
C LYS A 90 -9.14 -18.81 28.58
N SER A 91 -9.68 -19.50 27.55
CA SER A 91 -9.34 -20.87 27.20
C SER A 91 -7.97 -20.98 26.51
N THR A 92 -7.51 -22.21 26.30
CA THR A 92 -6.27 -22.46 25.58
C THR A 92 -6.38 -22.03 24.13
N ARG A 93 -5.43 -21.22 23.65
CA ARG A 93 -5.29 -20.87 22.24
C ARG A 93 -4.88 -22.11 21.45
N LEU A 94 -5.63 -22.45 20.41
CA LEU A 94 -5.30 -23.55 19.48
C LEU A 94 -4.47 -23.03 18.30
N THR A 95 -4.98 -22.03 17.61
CA THR A 95 -4.34 -21.44 16.42
C THR A 95 -4.85 -20.00 16.21
N ALA A 96 -4.38 -19.37 15.15
CA ALA A 96 -4.96 -18.14 14.63
C ALA A 96 -5.32 -18.33 13.16
N VAL A 97 -6.44 -17.76 12.76
CA VAL A 97 -6.95 -17.78 11.38
C VAL A 97 -6.89 -16.37 10.78
N LYS A 98 -6.60 -16.33 9.48
CA LYS A 98 -6.43 -15.08 8.74
C LYS A 98 -7.76 -14.49 8.32
N LEU A 99 -7.75 -13.19 8.09
CA LEU A 99 -8.84 -12.43 7.47
C LEU A 99 -9.29 -13.11 6.16
N GLY A 100 -10.61 -13.22 5.96
CA GLY A 100 -11.18 -13.81 4.77
C GLY A 100 -11.21 -15.34 4.74
N ARG A 101 -10.70 -16.02 5.77
CA ARG A 101 -10.82 -17.48 5.86
C ARG A 101 -12.28 -17.88 6.02
N ILE A 102 -12.75 -18.76 5.15
CA ILE A 102 -14.09 -19.36 5.24
C ILE A 102 -13.98 -20.66 6.04
N LEU A 103 -14.86 -20.80 7.04
CA LEU A 103 -14.84 -21.93 7.99
C LEU A 103 -16.22 -22.56 8.08
N PRO A 104 -16.32 -23.90 8.01
CA PRO A 104 -17.55 -24.63 8.29
C PRO A 104 -17.96 -24.45 9.77
N VAL A 105 -19.25 -24.22 10.02
CA VAL A 105 -19.81 -24.12 11.37
C VAL A 105 -20.24 -25.50 11.84
N VAL A 106 -19.71 -25.91 13.00
CA VAL A 106 -20.08 -27.13 13.68
C VAL A 106 -21.22 -26.88 14.65
N LYS A 107 -21.15 -25.77 15.40
CA LYS A 107 -22.18 -25.37 16.38
C LYS A 107 -22.22 -23.85 16.53
N ARG A 108 -23.43 -23.29 16.55
CA ARG A 108 -23.66 -21.88 16.86
C ARG A 108 -23.85 -21.66 18.35
N GLY A 109 -23.23 -20.61 18.87
CA GLY A 109 -23.47 -20.06 20.20
C GLY A 109 -23.67 -18.55 20.13
N SER A 110 -24.00 -17.89 21.22
CA SER A 110 -24.27 -16.45 21.25
C SER A 110 -23.01 -15.58 21.03
N SER A 111 -21.89 -15.94 21.66
CA SER A 111 -20.65 -15.17 21.62
C SER A 111 -19.51 -15.87 20.89
N PHE A 112 -19.63 -17.16 20.68
CA PHE A 112 -18.65 -17.99 19.98
C PHE A 112 -19.37 -19.01 19.10
N TYR A 113 -18.74 -19.28 17.92
CA TYR A 113 -19.11 -20.41 17.06
C TYR A 113 -18.06 -21.49 17.20
N GLN A 114 -18.48 -22.76 17.27
CA GLN A 114 -17.57 -23.89 17.04
C GLN A 114 -17.42 -24.07 15.54
N VAL A 115 -16.20 -24.08 15.07
CA VAL A 115 -15.84 -24.15 13.64
C VAL A 115 -14.78 -25.20 13.41
N GLU A 116 -14.82 -25.81 12.23
CA GLU A 116 -13.70 -26.65 11.78
C GLU A 116 -12.64 -25.72 11.17
N TYR A 117 -11.47 -25.59 11.81
CA TYR A 117 -10.42 -24.67 11.36
C TYR A 117 -9.30 -25.38 10.57
N GLU A 118 -9.21 -26.68 10.70
CA GLU A 118 -8.30 -27.58 10.00
C GLU A 118 -8.99 -28.93 9.83
N ASN A 119 -8.60 -29.75 8.86
CA ASN A 119 -9.26 -31.02 8.56
C ASN A 119 -9.51 -31.85 9.81
N GLY A 120 -10.77 -32.00 10.21
CA GLY A 120 -11.21 -32.74 11.37
C GLY A 120 -10.87 -32.12 12.73
N LYS A 121 -10.33 -30.89 12.79
CA LYS A 121 -10.03 -30.19 14.03
C LYS A 121 -11.01 -29.05 14.25
N ASP A 122 -11.71 -29.09 15.37
CA ASP A 122 -12.70 -28.10 15.79
C ASP A 122 -12.13 -27.17 16.87
N GLY A 123 -12.64 -25.95 16.88
CA GLY A 123 -12.34 -24.96 17.90
C GLY A 123 -13.37 -23.84 17.92
N TRP A 124 -13.22 -22.91 18.86
CA TRP A 124 -14.19 -21.86 19.08
C TRP A 124 -13.64 -20.50 18.62
N ILE A 125 -14.41 -19.77 17.82
CA ILE A 125 -14.09 -18.44 17.31
C ILE A 125 -15.16 -17.44 17.79
N SER A 126 -14.72 -16.22 18.17
CA SER A 126 -15.65 -15.17 18.59
C SER A 126 -16.53 -14.68 17.42
N THR A 127 -17.82 -14.54 17.67
CA THR A 127 -18.79 -14.02 16.69
C THR A 127 -18.51 -12.57 16.28
N THR A 128 -17.81 -11.80 17.11
CA THR A 128 -17.39 -10.41 16.83
C THR A 128 -16.52 -10.30 15.57
N PHE A 129 -15.75 -11.35 15.27
CA PHE A 129 -14.81 -11.38 14.15
C PHE A 129 -15.27 -12.28 13.00
N THR A 130 -16.57 -12.55 12.93
CA THR A 130 -17.14 -13.41 11.88
C THR A 130 -18.38 -12.79 11.25
N ARG A 131 -18.71 -13.26 10.06
CA ARG A 131 -20.00 -13.04 9.37
C ARG A 131 -20.44 -14.35 8.74
N ASP A 132 -21.74 -14.53 8.56
CA ASP A 132 -22.25 -15.63 7.75
C ASP A 132 -21.75 -15.48 6.32
N TYR A 133 -21.27 -16.58 5.74
CA TYR A 133 -20.79 -16.60 4.38
C TYR A 133 -21.86 -17.13 3.44
N ASP A 134 -22.21 -16.29 2.48
CA ASP A 134 -23.10 -16.61 1.37
C ASP A 134 -22.33 -16.32 0.06
N ALA A 135 -22.12 -17.35 -0.73
CA ALA A 135 -21.41 -17.23 -1.99
C ALA A 135 -22.09 -16.31 -3.00
N ASP A 136 -23.41 -16.14 -2.91
CA ASP A 136 -24.15 -15.26 -3.81
C ASP A 136 -24.03 -13.79 -3.41
N LYS A 137 -23.78 -13.52 -2.14
CA LYS A 137 -23.51 -12.18 -1.59
C LYS A 137 -22.03 -11.85 -1.45
N ARG A 138 -21.17 -12.68 -2.02
CA ARG A 138 -19.70 -12.57 -1.87
C ARG A 138 -19.15 -11.19 -2.22
N ASP A 139 -19.60 -10.60 -3.34
CA ASP A 139 -19.10 -9.32 -3.82
C ASP A 139 -19.34 -8.20 -2.81
N SER A 140 -20.55 -8.09 -2.27
CA SER A 140 -20.89 -7.11 -1.23
C SER A 140 -20.16 -7.37 0.08
N LEU A 141 -20.08 -8.64 0.49
CA LEU A 141 -19.41 -9.05 1.73
C LEU A 141 -17.92 -8.74 1.71
N TYR A 142 -17.22 -9.02 0.61
CA TYR A 142 -15.79 -8.74 0.49
C TYR A 142 -15.50 -7.24 0.47
N ARG A 143 -16.36 -6.45 -0.17
CA ARG A 143 -16.27 -4.98 -0.14
C ARG A 143 -16.48 -4.43 1.28
N GLU A 144 -17.48 -4.93 2.01
CA GLU A 144 -17.74 -4.56 3.41
C GLU A 144 -16.54 -4.86 4.32
N ILE A 145 -15.94 -6.05 4.18
CA ILE A 145 -14.73 -6.43 4.94
C ILE A 145 -13.58 -5.46 4.64
N GLY A 146 -13.34 -5.14 3.38
CA GLY A 146 -12.32 -4.15 2.98
C GLY A 146 -12.58 -2.77 3.59
N ASP A 147 -13.83 -2.29 3.57
CA ASP A 147 -14.21 -1.00 4.15
C ASP A 147 -14.04 -0.94 5.66
N LYS A 148 -14.40 -2.02 6.35
CA LYS A 148 -14.26 -2.10 7.81
C LYS A 148 -12.82 -1.89 8.27
N GLN A 149 -11.88 -2.49 7.56
CA GLN A 149 -10.46 -2.37 7.90
C GLN A 149 -9.95 -0.93 7.67
N LEU A 150 -10.38 -0.24 6.60
CA LEU A 150 -9.98 1.15 6.30
C LEU A 150 -10.47 2.17 7.35
N LYS A 151 -11.57 1.87 8.05
CA LYS A 151 -12.13 2.74 9.09
C LYS A 151 -11.39 2.63 10.43
N THR A 152 -10.42 1.73 10.54
CA THR A 152 -9.64 1.54 11.76
C THR A 152 -8.62 2.68 11.93
N GLN A 153 -8.63 3.36 13.08
CA GLN A 153 -7.81 4.56 13.33
C GLN A 153 -6.29 4.32 13.31
N LYS A 154 -5.84 3.09 13.60
CA LYS A 154 -4.41 2.72 13.58
C LYS A 154 -4.21 1.43 12.79
N ILE A 155 -3.87 1.58 11.53
CA ILE A 155 -3.48 0.45 10.69
C ILE A 155 -1.99 0.15 10.97
N ASN A 156 -1.70 -1.00 11.57
CA ASN A 156 -0.34 -1.50 11.72
C ASN A 156 0.06 -2.38 10.54
N PHE A 157 1.35 -2.72 10.44
CA PHE A 157 1.88 -3.52 9.34
C PHE A 157 1.17 -4.87 9.20
N THR A 158 0.97 -5.61 10.29
CA THR A 158 0.35 -6.95 10.24
C THR A 158 -1.07 -6.87 9.70
N MET A 159 -1.87 -5.91 10.17
CA MET A 159 -3.23 -5.69 9.68
C MET A 159 -3.20 -5.32 8.18
N ALA A 160 -2.37 -4.36 7.79
CA ALA A 160 -2.30 -3.90 6.41
C ALA A 160 -1.84 -5.02 5.46
N SER A 161 -0.82 -5.77 5.82
CA SER A 161 -0.29 -6.86 5.00
C SER A 161 -1.29 -8.01 4.84
N GLU A 162 -1.97 -8.41 5.92
CA GLU A 162 -2.98 -9.47 5.87
C GLU A 162 -4.20 -9.03 5.06
N THR A 163 -4.62 -7.76 5.20
CA THR A 163 -5.71 -7.20 4.40
C THR A 163 -5.33 -7.10 2.92
N THR A 164 -4.10 -6.72 2.60
CA THR A 164 -3.58 -6.72 1.22
C THR A 164 -3.71 -8.10 0.56
N GLU A 165 -3.34 -9.15 1.28
CA GLU A 165 -3.43 -10.53 0.80
C GLU A 165 -4.88 -10.99 0.62
N PHE A 166 -5.74 -10.69 1.59
CA PHE A 166 -7.17 -10.93 1.47
C PHE A 166 -7.75 -10.24 0.23
N LEU A 167 -7.50 -8.95 0.05
CA LEU A 167 -8.05 -8.16 -1.07
C LEU A 167 -7.56 -8.65 -2.43
N ARG A 168 -6.31 -9.13 -2.53
CA ARG A 168 -5.76 -9.76 -3.73
C ARG A 168 -6.57 -10.98 -4.13
N THR A 169 -6.82 -11.87 -3.17
CA THR A 169 -7.59 -13.09 -3.40
C THR A 169 -9.07 -12.76 -3.66
N ALA A 170 -9.64 -11.85 -2.91
CA ALA A 170 -11.03 -11.43 -3.03
C ALA A 170 -11.33 -10.83 -4.41
N ALA A 171 -10.45 -9.95 -4.92
CA ALA A 171 -10.61 -9.34 -6.24
C ALA A 171 -10.60 -10.36 -7.40
N ALA A 172 -9.90 -11.49 -7.22
CA ALA A 172 -9.90 -12.57 -8.21
C ALA A 172 -11.18 -13.42 -8.17
N LEU A 173 -11.90 -13.43 -7.04
CA LEU A 173 -13.06 -14.28 -6.81
C LEU A 173 -14.41 -13.58 -7.04
N VAL A 174 -14.47 -12.25 -7.00
CA VAL A 174 -15.71 -11.49 -7.22
C VAL A 174 -16.18 -11.56 -8.67
N ARG A 175 -17.49 -11.41 -8.85
CA ARG A 175 -18.17 -11.60 -10.15
C ARG A 175 -18.24 -10.31 -10.95
N THR A 176 -18.47 -9.17 -10.27
CA THR A 176 -18.69 -7.87 -10.91
C THR A 176 -17.41 -7.07 -11.06
N ASP A 177 -17.33 -6.24 -12.11
CA ASP A 177 -16.20 -5.35 -12.34
C ASP A 177 -16.16 -4.22 -11.30
N GLU A 178 -17.32 -3.77 -10.81
CA GLU A 178 -17.41 -2.79 -9.72
C GLU A 178 -16.76 -3.31 -8.44
N ALA A 179 -17.05 -4.57 -8.07
CA ALA A 179 -16.43 -5.17 -6.88
C ALA A 179 -14.94 -5.40 -7.11
N ARG A 180 -14.55 -5.82 -8.30
CA ARG A 180 -13.14 -6.06 -8.65
C ARG A 180 -12.32 -4.78 -8.63
N ALA A 181 -12.85 -3.70 -9.21
CA ALA A 181 -12.23 -2.38 -9.20
C ALA A 181 -12.04 -1.85 -7.77
N ASP A 182 -13.11 -1.90 -6.96
CA ASP A 182 -13.11 -1.44 -5.57
C ASP A 182 -12.10 -2.19 -4.71
N LEU A 183 -12.09 -3.54 -4.78
CA LEU A 183 -11.17 -4.36 -4.01
C LEU A 183 -9.70 -4.18 -4.46
N SER A 184 -9.47 -4.05 -5.78
CA SER A 184 -8.14 -3.78 -6.32
C SER A 184 -7.62 -2.42 -5.89
N PHE A 185 -8.47 -1.40 -5.91
CA PHE A 185 -8.12 -0.06 -5.44
C PHE A 185 -7.82 -0.05 -3.93
N LYS A 186 -8.67 -0.67 -3.12
CA LYS A 186 -8.41 -0.84 -1.69
C LYS A 186 -7.09 -1.57 -1.44
N ARG A 187 -6.78 -2.60 -2.24
CA ARG A 187 -5.51 -3.32 -2.12
C ARG A 187 -4.31 -2.38 -2.25
N LEU A 188 -4.25 -1.51 -3.26
CA LEU A 188 -3.16 -0.54 -3.42
C LEU A 188 -3.06 0.43 -2.24
N ARG A 189 -4.20 0.89 -1.70
CA ARG A 189 -4.23 1.72 -0.50
C ARG A 189 -3.70 0.99 0.75
N TYR A 190 -3.97 -0.31 0.89
CA TYR A 190 -3.42 -1.10 1.99
C TYR A 190 -1.94 -1.41 1.81
N ILE A 191 -1.46 -1.56 0.56
CA ILE A 191 -0.02 -1.62 0.29
C ILE A 191 0.65 -0.34 0.79
N ALA A 192 0.13 0.84 0.43
CA ALA A 192 0.66 2.12 0.91
C ALA A 192 0.67 2.21 2.45
N ALA A 193 -0.42 1.78 3.11
CA ALA A 193 -0.50 1.77 4.57
C ALA A 193 0.51 0.79 5.21
N ALA A 194 0.73 -0.38 4.61
CA ALA A 194 1.72 -1.34 5.07
C ALA A 194 3.15 -0.80 4.93
N LEU A 195 3.48 -0.20 3.78
CA LEU A 195 4.79 0.41 3.54
C LEU A 195 5.08 1.51 4.56
N LYS A 196 4.12 2.40 4.79
CA LYS A 196 4.23 3.48 5.82
C LYS A 196 4.39 2.93 7.24
N ALA A 197 3.91 1.73 7.52
CA ALA A 197 4.03 1.10 8.83
C ALA A 197 5.35 0.33 9.02
N ILE A 198 6.20 0.22 7.99
CA ILE A 198 7.56 -0.33 8.10
C ILE A 198 8.44 0.71 8.80
N PRO A 199 9.07 0.38 9.95
CA PRO A 199 9.97 1.31 10.59
C PRO A 199 11.19 1.60 9.71
N SER A 200 11.64 2.86 9.70
CA SER A 200 12.81 3.29 8.91
C SER A 200 14.02 2.36 9.12
N GLY A 201 14.70 2.01 8.04
CA GLY A 201 15.85 1.10 8.03
C GLY A 201 15.54 -0.37 8.38
N LYS A 202 14.27 -0.78 8.47
CA LYS A 202 13.89 -2.17 8.82
C LYS A 202 13.35 -2.98 7.64
N GLY A 203 13.34 -2.44 6.42
CA GLY A 203 12.80 -3.11 5.22
C GLY A 203 13.42 -4.49 4.95
N GLU A 204 14.69 -4.69 5.28
CA GLU A 204 15.42 -5.95 5.10
C GLU A 204 15.02 -7.07 6.09
N LYS A 205 14.29 -6.77 7.17
CA LYS A 205 13.79 -7.83 8.06
C LYS A 205 12.88 -8.80 7.28
N PRO A 206 12.97 -10.12 7.50
CA PRO A 206 12.23 -11.12 6.72
C PRO A 206 10.74 -10.84 6.57
N LEU A 207 10.09 -10.35 7.63
CA LEU A 207 8.67 -9.99 7.63
C LEU A 207 8.34 -8.91 6.58
N TYR A 208 9.11 -7.83 6.55
CA TYR A 208 8.89 -6.70 5.64
C TYR A 208 9.39 -7.01 4.23
N LYS A 209 10.56 -7.65 4.11
CA LYS A 209 11.16 -8.06 2.84
C LYS A 209 10.25 -8.99 2.05
N ASN A 210 9.60 -9.95 2.71
CA ASN A 210 8.64 -10.85 2.07
C ASN A 210 7.42 -10.10 1.53
N PHE A 211 6.91 -9.10 2.27
CA PHE A 211 5.81 -8.26 1.81
C PHE A 211 6.22 -7.40 0.62
N ILE A 212 7.39 -6.77 0.67
CA ILE A 212 7.97 -5.96 -0.41
C ILE A 212 8.06 -6.82 -1.69
N ARG A 213 8.69 -7.99 -1.61
CA ARG A 213 8.81 -8.93 -2.75
C ARG A 213 7.46 -9.35 -3.31
N ALA A 214 6.48 -9.66 -2.45
CA ALA A 214 5.14 -10.09 -2.87
C ALA A 214 4.35 -9.00 -3.61
N ASN A 215 4.77 -7.73 -3.49
CA ASN A 215 4.12 -6.57 -4.10
C ASN A 215 5.06 -5.76 -4.99
N GLU A 216 6.22 -6.30 -5.41
CA GLU A 216 7.29 -5.58 -6.15
C GLU A 216 6.80 -4.89 -7.44
N LYS A 217 5.76 -5.43 -8.09
CA LYS A 217 5.15 -4.85 -9.29
C LYS A 217 4.42 -3.54 -9.02
N ASP A 218 3.89 -3.39 -7.81
CA ASP A 218 3.04 -2.26 -7.42
C ASP A 218 3.78 -1.21 -6.60
N ILE A 219 5.08 -1.42 -6.31
CA ILE A 219 5.84 -0.54 -5.42
C ILE A 219 7.17 -0.12 -6.02
N VAL A 220 7.70 0.98 -5.52
CA VAL A 220 9.00 1.53 -5.90
C VAL A 220 9.71 2.06 -4.66
N TYR A 221 11.03 1.91 -4.62
CA TYR A 221 11.87 2.52 -3.59
C TYR A 221 12.33 3.90 -4.05
N SER A 222 12.24 4.88 -3.17
CA SER A 222 12.82 6.21 -3.38
C SER A 222 14.10 6.31 -2.57
N GLU A 223 15.24 6.41 -3.24
CA GLU A 223 16.55 6.58 -2.58
C GLU A 223 16.63 7.87 -1.78
N PRO A 224 16.15 9.02 -2.30
CA PRO A 224 16.23 10.29 -1.57
C PRO A 224 15.49 10.29 -0.24
N SER A 225 14.30 9.72 -0.21
CA SER A 225 13.50 9.63 1.02
C SER A 225 13.81 8.39 1.86
N ALA A 226 14.56 7.42 1.31
CA ALA A 226 14.79 6.10 1.89
C ALA A 226 13.49 5.36 2.26
N GLU A 227 12.44 5.54 1.45
CA GLU A 227 11.10 4.99 1.68
C GLU A 227 10.57 4.24 0.46
N TRP A 228 9.62 3.34 0.73
CA TRP A 228 8.86 2.62 -0.30
C TRP A 228 7.51 3.30 -0.55
N TYR A 229 7.14 3.42 -1.82
CA TYR A 229 5.87 3.98 -2.26
C TYR A 229 5.11 3.01 -3.16
N VAL A 230 3.80 3.15 -3.24
CA VAL A 230 3.01 2.54 -4.32
C VAL A 230 3.37 3.27 -5.62
N ARG A 231 3.51 2.53 -6.72
CA ARG A 231 3.70 3.14 -8.05
C ARG A 231 2.45 3.88 -8.48
N ALA A 232 2.59 5.13 -8.89
CA ALA A 232 1.48 5.89 -9.48
C ALA A 232 0.95 5.18 -10.74
N GLU A 233 1.82 4.56 -11.53
CA GLU A 233 1.50 3.78 -12.73
C GLU A 233 0.51 2.65 -12.41
N SER A 234 0.68 1.93 -11.29
CA SER A 234 -0.26 0.86 -10.90
C SER A 234 -1.68 1.39 -10.65
N LEU A 235 -1.81 2.64 -10.19
CA LEU A 235 -3.10 3.30 -10.02
C LEU A 235 -3.65 3.80 -11.37
N TRP A 236 -2.80 4.36 -12.24
CA TRP A 236 -3.21 4.76 -13.59
C TRP A 236 -3.67 3.57 -14.42
N ASP A 237 -2.95 2.45 -14.40
CA ASP A 237 -3.34 1.20 -15.08
C ASP A 237 -4.67 0.66 -14.55
N LEU A 238 -4.87 0.72 -13.22
CA LEU A 238 -6.13 0.31 -12.61
C LEU A 238 -7.29 1.21 -13.05
N ARG A 239 -7.06 2.54 -13.09
CA ARG A 239 -8.04 3.50 -13.59
C ARG A 239 -8.39 3.24 -15.05
N GLU A 240 -7.40 2.99 -15.90
CA GLU A 240 -7.62 2.71 -17.32
C GLU A 240 -8.44 1.45 -17.51
N LYS A 241 -8.07 0.38 -16.81
CA LYS A 241 -8.80 -0.90 -16.84
C LYS A 241 -10.28 -0.76 -16.50
N PHE A 242 -10.63 0.14 -15.60
CA PHE A 242 -12.00 0.35 -15.13
C PHE A 242 -12.54 1.75 -15.47
N ALA A 243 -12.11 2.31 -16.59
CA ALA A 243 -12.41 3.69 -17.01
C ALA A 243 -13.91 4.02 -17.08
N ALA A 244 -14.74 3.04 -17.38
CA ALA A 244 -16.20 3.20 -17.48
C ALA A 244 -16.92 3.23 -16.12
N LEU A 245 -16.23 2.89 -15.02
CA LEU A 245 -16.87 2.79 -13.71
C LEU A 245 -16.74 4.12 -12.93
N PRO A 246 -17.73 4.47 -12.09
CA PRO A 246 -17.69 5.70 -11.29
C PRO A 246 -16.46 5.83 -10.37
N ILE A 247 -15.87 4.72 -9.94
CA ILE A 247 -14.68 4.68 -9.07
C ILE A 247 -13.41 5.15 -9.81
N ALA A 248 -13.41 5.18 -11.14
CA ALA A 248 -12.23 5.52 -11.94
C ALA A 248 -11.68 6.92 -11.64
N GLU A 249 -12.56 7.89 -11.36
CA GLU A 249 -12.14 9.24 -10.97
C GLU A 249 -11.45 9.28 -9.60
N GLU A 250 -11.91 8.49 -8.63
CA GLU A 250 -11.29 8.36 -7.30
C GLU A 250 -9.90 7.73 -7.39
N ILE A 251 -9.77 6.70 -8.24
CA ILE A 251 -8.49 6.04 -8.51
C ILE A 251 -7.52 7.04 -9.16
N ALA A 252 -7.97 7.80 -10.17
CA ALA A 252 -7.18 8.84 -10.82
C ALA A 252 -6.71 9.92 -9.85
N ARG A 253 -7.61 10.38 -8.94
CA ARG A 253 -7.22 11.35 -7.91
C ARG A 253 -6.15 10.80 -6.99
N THR A 254 -6.31 9.54 -6.57
CA THR A 254 -5.31 8.88 -5.72
C THR A 254 -3.97 8.71 -6.44
N ALA A 255 -3.98 8.39 -7.74
CA ALA A 255 -2.77 8.33 -8.56
C ALA A 255 -2.04 9.67 -8.60
N ALA A 256 -2.78 10.75 -8.84
CA ALA A 256 -2.23 12.10 -8.87
C ALA A 256 -1.74 12.61 -7.49
N ASP A 257 -2.30 12.10 -6.39
CA ASP A 257 -1.83 12.39 -5.02
C ASP A 257 -0.64 11.49 -4.60
N THR A 258 -0.31 10.47 -5.41
CA THR A 258 0.79 9.54 -5.09
C THR A 258 2.14 10.17 -5.43
N PRO A 259 3.11 10.19 -4.51
CA PRO A 259 4.43 10.75 -4.79
C PRO A 259 5.10 10.07 -5.99
N ILE A 260 5.70 10.84 -6.86
CA ILE A 260 6.60 10.35 -7.91
C ILE A 260 7.99 10.26 -7.29
N PRO A 261 8.58 9.07 -7.14
CA PRO A 261 9.88 8.91 -6.50
C PRO A 261 11.00 9.43 -7.40
N GLY A 262 12.06 9.94 -6.77
CA GLY A 262 13.21 10.52 -7.44
C GLY A 262 13.42 11.99 -7.04
N GLU A 263 14.53 12.54 -7.48
CA GLU A 263 14.90 13.95 -7.28
C GLU A 263 15.05 14.64 -8.63
N CYS A 264 14.56 15.85 -8.72
CA CYS A 264 14.71 16.67 -9.92
C CYS A 264 16.02 17.48 -9.92
N GLU A 265 16.73 17.53 -8.80
CA GLU A 265 18.03 18.23 -8.64
C GLU A 265 18.04 19.64 -9.25
N GLY A 266 16.91 20.35 -9.16
CA GLY A 266 16.73 21.65 -9.78
C GLY A 266 16.40 21.61 -11.28
N TYR A 267 16.42 20.47 -11.97
CA TYR A 267 16.18 20.38 -13.40
C TYR A 267 14.70 20.64 -13.78
N ILE A 268 14.44 21.77 -14.43
CA ILE A 268 13.08 22.28 -14.64
C ILE A 268 12.15 21.32 -15.41
N ASN A 269 12.66 20.59 -16.41
CA ASN A 269 11.86 19.65 -17.17
C ASN A 269 11.31 18.52 -16.29
N CYS A 270 12.10 18.06 -15.30
CA CYS A 270 11.65 17.06 -14.34
C CYS A 270 10.46 17.56 -13.50
N TYR A 271 10.48 18.80 -13.04
CA TYR A 271 9.35 19.39 -12.31
C TYR A 271 8.11 19.49 -13.19
N LEU A 272 8.26 19.94 -14.43
CA LEU A 272 7.15 20.03 -15.38
C LEU A 272 6.60 18.65 -15.74
N TYR A 273 7.47 17.63 -15.88
CA TYR A 273 7.05 16.26 -16.05
C TYR A 273 6.20 15.79 -14.87
N ASN A 274 6.66 16.01 -13.63
CA ASN A 274 5.92 15.60 -12.43
C ASN A 274 4.54 16.27 -12.35
N ILE A 275 4.47 17.56 -12.63
CA ILE A 275 3.20 18.32 -12.69
C ILE A 275 2.27 17.70 -13.74
N ARG A 276 2.81 17.42 -14.95
CA ARG A 276 2.05 16.86 -16.07
C ARG A 276 1.58 15.43 -15.78
N ALA A 277 2.43 14.58 -15.21
CA ALA A 277 2.15 13.18 -14.94
C ALA A 277 1.19 12.96 -13.76
N ALA A 278 1.07 13.92 -12.85
CA ALA A 278 0.18 13.86 -11.69
C ALA A 278 -1.14 14.63 -11.95
N ASP A 279 -1.21 15.87 -11.47
CA ASP A 279 -2.43 16.68 -11.58
C ASP A 279 -2.79 17.04 -13.03
N GLY A 280 -1.79 17.15 -13.92
CA GLY A 280 -2.01 17.33 -15.35
C GLY A 280 -2.72 16.15 -15.98
N GLU A 281 -2.31 14.91 -15.63
CA GLU A 281 -2.98 13.69 -16.13
C GLU A 281 -4.42 13.61 -15.60
N TYR A 282 -4.64 13.89 -14.31
CA TYR A 282 -5.99 13.94 -13.78
C TYR A 282 -6.88 14.93 -14.55
N LEU A 283 -6.42 16.17 -14.78
CA LEU A 283 -7.19 17.19 -15.50
C LEU A 283 -7.41 16.84 -16.98
N SER A 284 -6.49 16.10 -17.61
CA SER A 284 -6.67 15.65 -18.98
C SER A 284 -7.85 14.70 -19.13
N LEU A 285 -8.07 13.85 -18.12
CA LEU A 285 -9.12 12.84 -18.07
C LEU A 285 -10.44 13.39 -17.51
N TYR A 286 -10.35 14.29 -16.52
CA TYR A 286 -11.49 14.79 -15.75
C TYR A 286 -11.45 16.33 -15.63
N PRO A 287 -11.53 17.09 -16.74
CA PRO A 287 -11.47 18.57 -16.68
C PRO A 287 -12.64 19.20 -15.90
N ASN A 288 -13.78 18.47 -15.83
CA ASN A 288 -14.99 18.85 -15.07
C ASN A 288 -15.17 17.96 -13.81
N GLY A 289 -14.16 17.21 -13.43
CA GLY A 289 -14.24 16.24 -12.32
C GLY A 289 -14.33 16.95 -10.96
N LYS A 290 -14.78 16.20 -9.96
CA LYS A 290 -14.97 16.72 -8.58
C LYS A 290 -13.68 17.24 -7.94
N TYR A 291 -12.51 16.80 -8.44
CA TYR A 291 -11.20 17.22 -7.94
C TYR A 291 -10.47 18.20 -8.87
N ALA A 292 -11.12 18.67 -9.95
CA ALA A 292 -10.49 19.57 -10.92
C ALA A 292 -9.96 20.86 -10.28
N GLN A 293 -10.71 21.46 -9.35
CA GLN A 293 -10.27 22.66 -8.63
C GLN A 293 -9.02 22.38 -7.77
N LYS A 294 -8.99 21.24 -7.07
CA LYS A 294 -7.81 20.83 -6.28
C LYS A 294 -6.60 20.67 -7.17
N SER A 295 -6.74 19.99 -8.31
CA SER A 295 -5.65 19.79 -9.25
C SER A 295 -5.12 21.10 -9.84
N LEU A 296 -6.00 22.03 -10.18
CA LEU A 296 -5.60 23.39 -10.61
C LEU A 296 -4.79 24.09 -9.50
N ALA A 297 -5.28 24.07 -8.26
CA ALA A 297 -4.59 24.71 -7.14
C ALA A 297 -3.19 24.09 -6.91
N ASN A 298 -3.07 22.77 -6.99
CA ASN A 298 -1.79 22.08 -6.87
C ASN A 298 -0.83 22.50 -7.99
N ILE A 299 -1.27 22.48 -9.26
CA ILE A 299 -0.44 22.90 -10.39
C ILE A 299 0.03 24.35 -10.19
N GLY A 300 -0.87 25.26 -9.80
CA GLY A 300 -0.52 26.66 -9.54
C GLY A 300 0.55 26.80 -8.45
N SER A 301 0.44 26.03 -7.37
CA SER A 301 1.41 26.01 -6.27
C SER A 301 2.77 25.44 -6.68
N TYR A 302 2.80 24.43 -7.54
CA TYR A 302 4.05 23.87 -8.06
C TYR A 302 4.74 24.77 -9.08
N LEU A 303 3.98 25.53 -9.89
CA LEU A 303 4.53 26.48 -10.86
C LEU A 303 5.06 27.76 -10.19
N GLU A 304 4.51 28.15 -9.05
CA GLU A 304 4.85 29.42 -8.38
C GLU A 304 6.36 29.56 -8.08
N PRO A 305 7.06 28.61 -7.45
CA PRO A 305 8.50 28.72 -7.24
C PRO A 305 9.32 28.71 -8.54
N LEU A 306 8.88 27.97 -9.57
CA LEU A 306 9.52 27.96 -10.88
C LEU A 306 9.47 29.35 -11.54
N VAL A 307 8.31 30.02 -11.44
CA VAL A 307 8.13 31.38 -11.97
C VAL A 307 8.92 32.42 -11.17
N ALA A 308 9.01 32.26 -9.86
CA ALA A 308 9.76 33.17 -9.00
C ALA A 308 11.28 33.19 -9.34
N ASP A 309 11.82 32.04 -9.70
CA ASP A 309 13.27 31.91 -10.01
C ASP A 309 13.67 32.35 -11.44
N ILE A 310 12.71 32.70 -12.31
CA ILE A 310 13.00 33.06 -13.72
C ILE A 310 14.08 34.14 -13.88
N LYS A 311 14.08 35.14 -12.99
CA LYS A 311 15.03 36.27 -13.08
C LYS A 311 16.42 35.88 -12.68
N GLU A 312 16.56 35.12 -11.59
CA GLU A 312 17.83 34.84 -10.95
C GLU A 312 18.41 33.50 -11.41
N LYS A 313 17.57 32.55 -11.76
CA LYS A 313 17.93 31.19 -12.22
C LYS A 313 18.93 30.49 -11.27
N THR A 314 18.70 30.66 -9.97
CA THR A 314 19.60 30.18 -8.92
C THR A 314 19.21 28.83 -8.36
N VAL A 315 17.91 28.49 -8.43
CA VAL A 315 17.34 27.26 -7.86
C VAL A 315 17.06 26.23 -8.95
N TYR A 316 16.51 26.70 -10.10
CA TYR A 316 16.13 25.81 -11.18
C TYR A 316 17.04 25.94 -12.39
N THR A 317 17.59 24.80 -12.82
CA THR A 317 18.42 24.73 -14.03
C THR A 317 17.55 24.82 -15.27
N PRO A 318 17.77 25.85 -16.14
CA PRO A 318 17.04 25.98 -17.39
C PRO A 318 17.42 24.89 -18.39
N PRO A 319 16.59 24.64 -19.43
CA PRO A 319 16.95 23.74 -20.51
C PRO A 319 18.15 24.30 -21.30
N THR A 320 19.23 23.52 -21.43
CA THR A 320 20.49 23.99 -22.00
C THR A 320 20.67 23.62 -23.46
N ASP A 321 20.25 22.43 -23.86
CA ASP A 321 20.39 21.95 -25.23
C ASP A 321 19.07 21.96 -26.02
N ILE A 322 19.14 21.63 -27.31
CA ILE A 322 17.99 21.67 -28.22
C ILE A 322 16.91 20.64 -27.79
N SER A 323 17.32 19.45 -27.35
CA SER A 323 16.38 18.40 -26.95
C SER A 323 15.66 18.78 -25.68
N ASP A 324 16.36 19.31 -24.68
CA ASP A 324 15.82 19.80 -23.44
C ASP A 324 14.82 20.95 -23.65
N ARG A 325 15.15 21.89 -24.56
CA ARG A 325 14.25 22.98 -24.93
C ARG A 325 12.99 22.48 -25.65
N ALA A 326 13.14 21.49 -26.52
CA ALA A 326 12.00 20.87 -27.18
C ALA A 326 11.07 20.20 -26.18
N GLU A 327 11.62 19.47 -25.23
CA GLU A 327 10.87 18.82 -24.15
C GLU A 327 10.18 19.83 -23.22
N PHE A 328 10.90 20.86 -22.77
CA PHE A 328 10.35 21.97 -21.99
C PHE A 328 9.12 22.60 -22.69
N ASN A 329 9.27 22.97 -23.96
CA ASN A 329 8.19 23.57 -24.74
C ASN A 329 7.01 22.60 -24.94
N ARG A 330 7.27 21.30 -25.07
CA ARG A 330 6.26 20.25 -25.13
C ARG A 330 5.44 20.22 -23.85
N PHE A 331 6.09 20.15 -22.67
CA PHE A 331 5.36 20.17 -21.39
C PHE A 331 4.52 21.43 -21.19
N LEU A 332 5.05 22.61 -21.50
CA LEU A 332 4.29 23.85 -21.41
C LEU A 332 3.07 23.85 -22.36
N THR A 333 3.23 23.31 -23.57
CA THR A 333 2.16 23.22 -24.56
C THR A 333 1.06 22.24 -24.11
N GLU A 334 1.46 21.07 -23.61
CA GLU A 334 0.53 20.08 -23.07
C GLU A 334 -0.24 20.63 -21.87
N LEU A 335 0.45 21.20 -20.87
CA LEU A 335 -0.18 21.80 -19.70
C LEU A 335 -1.16 22.93 -20.09
N ARG A 336 -0.76 23.82 -21.04
CA ARG A 336 -1.65 24.88 -21.55
C ARG A 336 -2.90 24.29 -22.17
N SER A 337 -2.76 23.28 -23.01
CA SER A 337 -3.89 22.59 -23.67
C SER A 337 -4.84 21.96 -22.65
N ILE A 338 -4.31 21.28 -21.64
CA ILE A 338 -5.09 20.60 -20.59
C ILE A 338 -5.85 21.66 -19.77
N ILE A 339 -5.15 22.66 -19.25
CA ILE A 339 -5.71 23.65 -18.32
C ILE A 339 -6.75 24.53 -19.01
N SER A 340 -6.58 24.83 -20.31
CA SER A 340 -7.54 25.60 -21.08
C SER A 340 -8.93 24.96 -21.13
N LYS A 341 -9.03 23.64 -21.05
CA LYS A 341 -10.29 22.88 -21.07
C LYS A 341 -11.04 22.91 -19.75
N VAL A 342 -10.38 23.29 -18.65
CA VAL A 342 -11.01 23.30 -17.33
C VAL A 342 -11.93 24.51 -17.18
N PRO A 343 -13.22 24.36 -16.84
CA PRO A 343 -14.17 25.46 -16.75
C PRO A 343 -14.07 26.20 -15.41
N ASN A 344 -12.91 26.74 -15.08
CA ASN A 344 -12.65 27.44 -13.82
C ASN A 344 -11.85 28.72 -14.07
N ILE A 345 -12.22 29.80 -13.40
CA ILE A 345 -11.57 31.12 -13.53
C ILE A 345 -10.10 31.09 -13.09
N GLU A 346 -9.77 30.24 -12.11
CA GLU A 346 -8.41 30.07 -11.58
C GLU A 346 -7.40 29.62 -12.66
N LYS A 347 -7.88 29.00 -13.74
CA LYS A 347 -7.03 28.60 -14.87
C LYS A 347 -6.26 29.77 -15.47
N ASN A 348 -6.82 31.00 -15.46
CA ASN A 348 -6.17 32.15 -16.05
C ASN A 348 -4.88 32.54 -15.34
N LYS A 349 -4.83 32.39 -14.01
CA LYS A 349 -3.59 32.54 -13.22
C LYS A 349 -2.53 31.55 -13.65
N ILE A 350 -2.93 30.29 -13.79
CA ILE A 350 -2.03 29.19 -14.12
C ILE A 350 -1.52 29.31 -15.56
N LEU A 351 -2.39 29.67 -16.52
CA LEU A 351 -2.01 29.96 -17.91
C LEU A 351 -1.01 31.10 -18.00
N LYS A 352 -1.16 32.13 -17.15
CA LYS A 352 -0.19 33.25 -17.05
C LYS A 352 1.16 32.73 -16.54
N GLN A 353 1.20 31.89 -15.50
CA GLN A 353 2.43 31.28 -14.99
C GLN A 353 3.15 30.45 -16.08
N ILE A 354 2.41 29.63 -16.83
CA ILE A 354 2.95 28.83 -17.95
C ILE A 354 3.56 29.76 -19.04
N ASN A 355 2.91 30.87 -19.37
CA ASN A 355 3.42 31.83 -20.35
C ASN A 355 4.70 32.51 -19.84
N GLN A 356 4.73 32.91 -18.56
CA GLN A 356 5.93 33.48 -17.92
C GLN A 356 7.12 32.54 -17.97
N LEU A 357 6.92 31.23 -17.70
CA LEU A 357 7.97 30.22 -17.84
C LEU A 357 8.48 30.14 -19.28
N GLY A 358 7.56 30.06 -20.27
CA GLY A 358 7.92 30.01 -21.68
C GLY A 358 8.68 31.24 -22.16
N GLU A 359 8.44 32.43 -21.59
CA GLU A 359 9.16 33.66 -21.90
C GLU A 359 10.51 33.76 -21.16
N GLY A 360 10.55 33.32 -19.91
CA GLY A 360 11.73 33.47 -19.05
C GLY A 360 12.86 32.50 -19.34
N TYR A 361 12.56 31.36 -19.96
CA TYR A 361 13.53 30.33 -20.32
C TYR A 361 13.71 30.14 -21.86
N LYS A 362 13.45 31.21 -22.62
CA LYS A 362 13.75 31.27 -24.07
C LYS A 362 15.23 31.21 -24.36
#